data_bcf6d27d0a69563d4c46490a85132b01
#
_entry.id   bcf6d27d0a69563d4c46490a85132b01
#
_cell.length_a   1.000
_cell.length_b   1.000
_cell.length_c   1.000
_cell.angle_alpha   90.00
_cell.angle_beta   90.00
_cell.angle_gamma   90.00
#
_symmetry.space_group_name_H-M   'P 1'
#
loop_
_entity.id
_entity.type
_entity.pdbx_description
1 polymer ?
#
loop_
_entity_poly.entity_id
_entity_poly.type
_entity_poly.pdbx_seq_one_letter_code
_entity_poly.pdbx_strand_id
1 'polypeptide(L)'
;MKRFIAIAVASLLVCACGIYSFSGTSIQPDVKTVTINLFEYRALKVNPTLANNLTEAFKTKFKRLTKLEQVEEDGDIELAGEVTGYEVSAQAITANEVAAKNRLTVSVKAKFTNRKYPEDNFEKSFSAFADFDATQTLDGVQDALCEEIIDKIVEDVFNASVAKW
;
A
#
# COMPACT_ATOMS: atom_id res chain seq x y z
N MET A 1 -15.60 -53.90 20.23
CA MET A 1 -14.24 -53.48 19.80
C MET A 1 -14.26 -52.73 18.44
N LYS A 2 -14.81 -53.28 17.34
CA LYS A 2 -14.83 -52.59 16.02
C LYS A 2 -15.51 -51.22 16.00
N ARG A 3 -16.59 -51.00 16.79
CA ARG A 3 -17.28 -49.71 16.88
C ARG A 3 -16.48 -48.62 17.60
N PHE A 4 -15.66 -48.98 18.59
CA PHE A 4 -14.80 -48.04 19.30
C PHE A 4 -13.60 -47.59 18.44
N ILE A 5 -13.07 -48.50 17.59
CA ILE A 5 -12.00 -48.19 16.65
C ILE A 5 -12.51 -47.19 15.57
N ALA A 6 -13.77 -47.36 15.07
CA ALA A 6 -14.37 -46.47 14.09
C ALA A 6 -14.56 -45.04 14.65
N ILE A 7 -14.95 -44.92 15.93
CA ILE A 7 -15.12 -43.61 16.60
C ILE A 7 -13.75 -42.94 16.81
N ALA A 8 -12.71 -43.70 17.20
CA ALA A 8 -11.37 -43.18 17.39
C ALA A 8 -10.76 -42.67 16.07
N VAL A 9 -10.96 -43.39 14.96
CA VAL A 9 -10.51 -42.96 13.61
C VAL A 9 -11.28 -41.74 13.11
N ALA A 10 -12.58 -41.67 13.37
CA ALA A 10 -13.38 -40.49 13.02
C ALA A 10 -12.96 -39.24 13.81
N SER A 11 -12.55 -39.38 15.08
CA SER A 11 -12.08 -38.30 15.94
C SER A 11 -10.72 -37.76 15.49
N LEU A 12 -9.84 -38.59 14.90
CA LEU A 12 -8.54 -38.16 14.38
C LEU A 12 -8.63 -37.33 13.08
N LEU A 13 -9.71 -37.54 12.31
CA LEU A 13 -9.92 -36.81 11.03
C LEU A 13 -10.41 -35.36 11.23
N VAL A 14 -10.92 -35.02 12.41
CA VAL A 14 -11.43 -33.67 12.71
C VAL A 14 -10.30 -32.69 13.12
N CYS A 15 -9.13 -33.19 13.52
CA CYS A 15 -7.98 -32.33 13.88
C CYS A 15 -7.14 -31.84 12.71
N ALA A 16 -7.45 -32.22 11.47
CA ALA A 16 -6.71 -31.80 10.26
C ALA A 16 -7.23 -30.51 9.61
N CYS A 17 -8.11 -29.76 10.26
CA CYS A 17 -8.38 -28.37 9.85
C CYS A 17 -7.18 -27.51 10.23
N GLY A 18 -6.11 -27.64 9.46
CA GLY A 18 -5.02 -26.68 9.44
C GLY A 18 -5.61 -25.27 9.27
N ILE A 19 -5.24 -24.39 10.16
CA ILE A 19 -5.62 -22.98 10.17
C ILE A 19 -5.14 -22.36 8.83
N TYR A 20 -6.00 -22.41 7.81
CA TYR A 20 -5.80 -21.62 6.60
C TYR A 20 -6.06 -20.18 7.00
N SER A 21 -5.03 -19.50 7.48
CA SER A 21 -5.05 -18.06 7.66
C SER A 21 -5.04 -17.43 6.26
N PHE A 22 -6.21 -17.05 5.78
CA PHE A 22 -6.37 -16.31 4.54
C PHE A 22 -5.94 -14.86 4.81
N SER A 23 -4.63 -14.66 4.89
CA SER A 23 -4.05 -13.32 4.98
C SER A 23 -3.92 -12.77 3.59
N GLY A 24 -4.81 -12.41 2.84
CA GLY A 24 -4.78 -11.80 1.48
C GLY A 24 -3.43 -11.34 0.89
N THR A 25 -2.33 -11.86 1.41
CA THR A 25 -0.94 -11.57 1.00
C THR A 25 -0.27 -12.83 0.51
N SER A 26 0.46 -12.73 -0.61
CA SER A 26 1.22 -13.82 -1.24
C SER A 26 2.68 -13.86 -0.76
N ILE A 27 2.94 -13.48 0.49
CA ILE A 27 4.30 -13.45 1.06
C ILE A 27 4.75 -14.88 1.34
N GLN A 28 5.94 -15.24 0.88
CA GLN A 28 6.54 -16.56 1.12
C GLN A 28 6.81 -16.78 2.63
N PRO A 29 6.64 -18.01 3.14
CA PRO A 29 6.69 -18.30 4.58
C PRO A 29 8.04 -18.03 5.26
N ASP A 30 9.13 -17.97 4.49
CA ASP A 30 10.49 -17.70 4.96
C ASP A 30 10.85 -16.22 4.96
N VAL A 31 10.03 -15.35 4.35
CA VAL A 31 10.14 -13.89 4.42
C VAL A 31 9.53 -13.42 5.73
N LYS A 32 10.34 -12.80 6.61
CA LYS A 32 9.95 -12.46 7.98
C LYS A 32 10.01 -10.99 8.31
N THR A 33 10.86 -10.24 7.61
CA THR A 33 11.16 -8.85 7.95
C THR A 33 10.92 -7.91 6.77
N VAL A 34 10.57 -6.65 7.07
CA VAL A 34 10.41 -5.59 6.08
C VAL A 34 11.06 -4.30 6.57
N THR A 35 11.82 -3.68 5.69
CA THR A 35 12.33 -2.31 5.85
C THR A 35 11.51 -1.38 4.95
N ILE A 36 10.98 -0.30 5.53
CA ILE A 36 10.29 0.75 4.78
C ILE A 36 11.10 2.03 4.95
N ASN A 37 11.83 2.38 3.90
CA ASN A 37 12.67 3.56 3.88
C ASN A 37 11.83 4.84 3.80
N LEU A 38 12.37 5.93 4.33
CA LEU A 38 11.76 7.24 4.15
C LEU A 38 11.69 7.57 2.65
N PHE A 39 10.50 7.87 2.17
CA PHE A 39 10.31 8.31 0.78
C PHE A 39 10.93 9.70 0.59
N GLU A 40 11.68 9.87 -0.49
CA GLU A 40 12.27 11.16 -0.84
C GLU A 40 11.21 12.07 -1.50
N TYR A 41 11.37 13.38 -1.33
CA TYR A 41 10.52 14.35 -2.01
C TYR A 41 11.28 15.03 -3.15
N ARG A 42 10.87 14.78 -4.41
CA ARG A 42 11.50 15.28 -5.63
C ARG A 42 10.58 16.13 -6.51
N ALA A 43 9.30 16.27 -6.13
CA ALA A 43 8.36 17.08 -6.90
C ALA A 43 8.71 18.57 -6.84
N LEU A 44 8.40 19.30 -7.92
CA LEU A 44 8.72 20.73 -8.06
C LEU A 44 7.96 21.63 -7.08
N LYS A 45 6.68 21.34 -6.84
CA LYS A 45 5.88 22.06 -5.84
C LYS A 45 6.11 21.44 -4.47
N VAL A 46 6.35 22.27 -3.48
CA VAL A 46 6.72 21.82 -2.13
C VAL A 46 5.49 21.44 -1.32
N ASN A 47 5.48 20.22 -0.80
CA ASN A 47 4.62 19.79 0.32
C ASN A 47 5.53 19.06 1.35
N PRO A 48 5.90 19.72 2.44
CA PRO A 48 6.94 19.21 3.35
C PRO A 48 6.53 17.98 4.15
N THR A 49 5.23 17.72 4.29
CA THR A 49 4.71 16.61 5.10
C THR A 49 4.38 15.37 4.29
N LEU A 50 4.18 15.50 2.97
CA LEU A 50 3.65 14.44 2.11
C LEU A 50 4.51 13.17 2.13
N ALA A 51 5.83 13.29 2.02
CA ALA A 51 6.73 12.15 2.00
C ALA A 51 6.75 11.39 3.34
N ASN A 52 6.74 12.12 4.45
CA ASN A 52 6.66 11.53 5.78
C ASN A 52 5.30 10.83 5.99
N ASN A 53 4.20 11.48 5.64
CA ASN A 53 2.86 10.90 5.79
C ASN A 53 2.70 9.64 4.93
N LEU A 54 3.21 9.66 3.69
CA LEU A 54 3.23 8.50 2.80
C LEU A 54 4.03 7.33 3.41
N THR A 55 5.22 7.61 3.96
CA THR A 55 6.06 6.60 4.60
C THR A 55 5.36 5.96 5.81
N GLU A 56 4.76 6.78 6.69
CA GLU A 56 4.04 6.28 7.86
C GLU A 56 2.77 5.50 7.48
N ALA A 57 2.10 5.89 6.41
CA ALA A 57 0.96 5.16 5.86
C ALA A 57 1.38 3.76 5.36
N PHE A 58 2.53 3.64 4.67
CA PHE A 58 3.10 2.33 4.29
C PHE A 58 3.42 1.48 5.52
N LYS A 59 4.14 2.03 6.52
CA LYS A 59 4.45 1.31 7.76
C LYS A 59 3.19 0.78 8.44
N THR A 60 2.17 1.62 8.54
CA THR A 60 0.88 1.25 9.13
C THR A 60 0.20 0.14 8.32
N LYS A 61 0.17 0.24 6.99
CA LYS A 61 -0.44 -0.76 6.10
C LYS A 61 0.24 -2.12 6.23
N PHE A 62 1.57 -2.17 6.15
CA PHE A 62 2.33 -3.41 6.30
C PHE A 62 2.16 -4.03 7.68
N LYS A 63 2.22 -3.23 8.76
CA LYS A 63 2.00 -3.70 10.14
C LYS A 63 0.61 -4.31 10.34
N ARG A 64 -0.42 -3.72 9.72
CA ARG A 64 -1.81 -4.16 9.88
C ARG A 64 -2.14 -5.40 9.07
N LEU A 65 -1.62 -5.51 7.85
CA LEU A 65 -2.05 -6.52 6.87
C LEU A 65 -1.04 -7.66 6.66
N THR A 66 0.14 -7.58 7.26
CA THR A 66 1.14 -8.64 7.15
C THR A 66 1.58 -9.12 8.55
N LYS A 67 2.29 -10.26 8.57
CA LYS A 67 2.96 -10.77 9.78
C LYS A 67 4.44 -10.41 9.81
N LEU A 68 4.88 -9.52 8.92
CA LEU A 68 6.27 -9.11 8.84
C LEU A 68 6.64 -8.22 10.02
N GLU A 69 7.80 -8.47 10.59
CA GLU A 69 8.42 -7.60 11.57
C GLU A 69 9.09 -6.42 10.84
N GLN A 70 8.77 -5.19 11.27
CA GLN A 70 9.42 -4.01 10.71
C GLN A 70 10.78 -3.80 11.36
N VAL A 71 11.82 -3.71 10.52
CA VAL A 71 13.20 -3.44 10.92
C VAL A 71 13.70 -2.18 10.22
N GLU A 72 14.65 -1.48 10.84
CA GLU A 72 15.19 -0.22 10.30
C GLU A 72 16.02 -0.46 9.03
N GLU A 73 16.82 -1.52 9.02
CA GLU A 73 17.73 -1.86 7.93
C GLU A 73 17.70 -3.37 7.65
N ASP A 74 18.11 -3.74 6.45
CA ASP A 74 18.38 -5.12 6.04
C ASP A 74 17.21 -6.11 6.18
N GLY A 75 15.97 -5.64 6.05
CA GLY A 75 14.81 -6.53 5.98
C GLY A 75 14.87 -7.49 4.79
N ASP A 76 14.20 -8.64 4.90
CA ASP A 76 14.02 -9.59 3.78
C ASP A 76 13.35 -8.90 2.58
N ILE A 77 12.41 -8.00 2.88
CA ILE A 77 11.77 -7.11 1.91
C ILE A 77 12.17 -5.67 2.23
N GLU A 78 12.39 -4.88 1.18
CA GLU A 78 12.68 -3.46 1.28
C GLU A 78 11.74 -2.69 0.35
N LEU A 79 11.08 -1.66 0.89
CA LEU A 79 10.30 -0.69 0.14
C LEU A 79 10.94 0.69 0.26
N ALA A 80 11.31 1.26 -0.88
CA ALA A 80 11.87 2.61 -1.00
C ALA A 80 11.15 3.36 -2.12
N GLY A 81 11.29 4.67 -2.19
CA GLY A 81 10.72 5.41 -3.30
C GLY A 81 10.87 6.92 -3.16
N GLU A 82 10.26 7.61 -4.10
CA GLU A 82 10.28 9.06 -4.18
C GLU A 82 8.94 9.62 -4.67
N VAL A 83 8.53 10.76 -4.14
CA VAL A 83 7.42 11.56 -4.67
C VAL A 83 7.97 12.35 -5.84
N THR A 84 7.52 12.02 -7.05
CA THR A 84 8.01 12.61 -8.31
C THR A 84 7.11 13.70 -8.86
N GLY A 85 5.82 13.72 -8.47
CA GLY A 85 4.85 14.68 -8.93
C GLY A 85 3.88 15.13 -7.84
N TYR A 86 3.56 16.43 -7.84
CA TYR A 86 2.55 17.06 -7.01
C TYR A 86 1.96 18.23 -7.82
N GLU A 87 0.85 17.98 -8.50
CA GLU A 87 0.34 18.89 -9.51
C GLU A 87 -1.15 19.18 -9.33
N VAL A 88 -1.54 20.43 -9.57
CA VAL A 88 -2.95 20.85 -9.62
C VAL A 88 -3.30 21.22 -11.05
N SER A 89 -4.39 20.66 -11.54
CA SER A 89 -4.96 20.96 -12.86
C SER A 89 -6.43 21.30 -12.77
N ALA A 90 -6.88 22.26 -13.58
CA ALA A 90 -8.31 22.51 -13.74
C ALA A 90 -8.94 21.38 -14.56
N GLN A 91 -10.10 20.90 -14.13
CA GLN A 91 -10.88 19.90 -14.86
C GLN A 91 -11.90 20.59 -15.76
N ALA A 92 -12.04 20.10 -16.99
CA ALA A 92 -13.06 20.58 -17.90
C ALA A 92 -14.45 20.28 -17.35
N ILE A 93 -15.35 21.25 -17.43
CA ILE A 93 -16.77 21.06 -17.09
C ILE A 93 -17.38 20.16 -18.17
N THR A 94 -17.91 19.01 -17.76
CA THR A 94 -18.70 18.14 -18.65
C THR A 94 -20.18 18.56 -18.63
N ALA A 95 -20.93 18.17 -19.64
CA ALA A 95 -22.34 18.59 -19.79
C ALA A 95 -23.26 18.24 -18.60
N ASN A 96 -22.81 17.34 -17.71
CA ASN A 96 -23.53 16.89 -16.53
C ASN A 96 -22.97 17.46 -15.20
N GLU A 97 -21.91 18.25 -15.22
CA GLU A 97 -21.32 18.85 -14.03
C GLU A 97 -21.73 20.31 -13.89
N VAL A 98 -22.27 20.66 -12.72
CA VAL A 98 -22.82 21.98 -12.41
C VAL A 98 -21.72 22.94 -11.88
N ALA A 99 -20.57 22.41 -11.45
CA ALA A 99 -19.48 23.21 -10.85
C ALA A 99 -18.11 22.82 -11.42
N ALA A 100 -17.26 23.81 -11.61
CA ALA A 100 -15.87 23.62 -11.98
C ALA A 100 -15.10 22.93 -10.84
N LYS A 101 -14.22 22.00 -11.20
CA LYS A 101 -13.36 21.30 -10.25
C LYS A 101 -11.89 21.49 -10.59
N ASN A 102 -11.09 21.44 -9.57
CA ASN A 102 -9.65 21.26 -9.68
C ASN A 102 -9.29 19.85 -9.25
N ARG A 103 -8.18 19.34 -9.77
CA ARG A 103 -7.63 18.02 -9.46
C ARG A 103 -6.23 18.15 -8.90
N LEU A 104 -6.01 17.61 -7.70
CA LEU A 104 -4.67 17.37 -7.19
C LEU A 104 -4.24 15.96 -7.60
N THR A 105 -3.09 15.85 -8.26
CA THR A 105 -2.47 14.56 -8.63
C THR A 105 -1.13 14.44 -7.94
N VAL A 106 -0.89 13.29 -7.30
CA VAL A 106 0.40 12.91 -6.75
C VAL A 106 0.92 11.71 -7.51
N SER A 107 2.20 11.76 -7.86
CA SER A 107 2.92 10.65 -8.51
C SER A 107 4.08 10.22 -7.63
N VAL A 108 4.22 8.90 -7.47
CA VAL A 108 5.24 8.27 -6.63
C VAL A 108 5.92 7.19 -7.45
N LYS A 109 7.24 7.17 -7.42
CA LYS A 109 8.04 6.07 -7.94
C LYS A 109 8.43 5.17 -6.79
N ALA A 110 7.94 3.94 -6.77
CA ALA A 110 8.20 2.96 -5.72
C ALA A 110 9.12 1.86 -6.24
N LYS A 111 10.10 1.50 -5.43
CA LYS A 111 11.02 0.39 -5.63
C LYS A 111 10.80 -0.63 -4.53
N PHE A 112 10.43 -1.83 -4.93
CA PHE A 112 10.25 -2.99 -4.06
C PHE A 112 11.36 -3.99 -4.34
N THR A 113 12.03 -4.43 -3.28
CA THR A 113 13.13 -5.40 -3.35
C THR A 113 12.83 -6.55 -2.40
N ASN A 114 12.75 -7.77 -2.92
CA ASN A 114 12.71 -8.99 -2.13
C ASN A 114 14.07 -9.67 -2.27
N ARG A 115 14.83 -9.72 -1.18
CA ARG A 115 16.20 -10.27 -1.19
C ARG A 115 16.23 -11.78 -1.34
N LYS A 116 15.15 -12.46 -0.95
CA LYS A 116 15.02 -13.93 -1.07
C LYS A 116 14.45 -14.35 -2.42
N TYR A 117 13.59 -13.52 -3.00
CA TYR A 117 12.90 -13.79 -4.26
C TYR A 117 13.06 -12.61 -5.22
N PRO A 118 14.23 -12.46 -5.87
CA PRO A 118 14.52 -11.31 -6.74
C PRO A 118 13.58 -11.15 -7.94
N GLU A 119 12.90 -12.23 -8.34
CA GLU A 119 11.87 -12.21 -9.39
C GLU A 119 10.65 -11.36 -9.02
N ASP A 120 10.45 -11.08 -7.74
CA ASP A 120 9.36 -10.23 -7.25
C ASP A 120 9.71 -8.74 -7.29
N ASN A 121 10.98 -8.40 -7.54
CA ASN A 121 11.46 -7.04 -7.53
C ASN A 121 10.79 -6.21 -8.63
N PHE A 122 10.47 -4.98 -8.29
CA PHE A 122 10.00 -4.01 -9.27
C PHE A 122 10.41 -2.59 -8.91
N GLU A 123 10.43 -1.76 -9.94
CA GLU A 123 10.50 -0.30 -9.83
C GLU A 123 9.45 0.29 -10.76
N LYS A 124 8.40 0.89 -10.19
CA LYS A 124 7.23 1.37 -10.94
C LYS A 124 6.75 2.71 -10.42
N SER A 125 6.11 3.48 -11.32
CA SER A 125 5.41 4.70 -10.96
C SER A 125 3.93 4.40 -10.68
N PHE A 126 3.42 5.01 -9.62
CA PHE A 126 2.02 4.98 -9.20
C PHE A 126 1.53 6.43 -9.13
N SER A 127 0.28 6.65 -9.47
CA SER A 127 -0.30 7.98 -9.44
C SER A 127 -1.75 7.90 -9.01
N ALA A 128 -2.13 8.77 -8.09
CA ALA A 128 -3.51 8.92 -7.67
C ALA A 128 -3.91 10.38 -7.61
N PHE A 129 -5.20 10.64 -7.60
CA PHE A 129 -5.73 11.99 -7.58
C PHE A 129 -6.96 12.11 -6.69
N ALA A 130 -7.22 13.35 -6.28
CA ALA A 130 -8.47 13.76 -5.64
C ALA A 130 -8.93 15.09 -6.24
N ASP A 131 -10.24 15.24 -6.41
CA ASP A 131 -10.87 16.41 -6.96
C ASP A 131 -11.41 17.31 -5.85
N PHE A 132 -11.33 18.62 -6.04
CA PHE A 132 -11.88 19.60 -5.12
C PHE A 132 -12.57 20.74 -5.86
N ASP A 133 -13.46 21.44 -5.18
CA ASP A 133 -14.22 22.54 -5.77
C ASP A 133 -13.28 23.68 -6.17
N ALA A 134 -13.44 24.21 -7.40
CA ALA A 134 -12.58 25.28 -7.91
C ALA A 134 -12.73 26.61 -7.13
N THR A 135 -13.76 26.74 -6.30
CA THR A 135 -13.93 27.91 -5.41
C THR A 135 -13.08 27.79 -4.13
N GLN A 136 -12.54 26.60 -3.82
CA GLN A 136 -11.67 26.37 -2.68
C GLN A 136 -10.20 26.62 -3.03
N THR A 137 -9.44 27.06 -2.05
CA THR A 137 -7.98 27.14 -2.19
C THR A 137 -7.34 25.78 -1.86
N LEU A 138 -6.26 25.43 -2.56
CA LEU A 138 -5.55 24.19 -2.29
C LEU A 138 -5.13 24.08 -0.80
N ASP A 139 -4.59 25.16 -0.23
CA ASP A 139 -4.12 25.19 1.15
C ASP A 139 -5.21 24.84 2.17
N GLY A 140 -6.46 25.19 1.87
CA GLY A 140 -7.59 24.90 2.76
C GLY A 140 -8.06 23.44 2.75
N VAL A 141 -7.71 22.68 1.71
CA VAL A 141 -8.19 21.29 1.52
C VAL A 141 -7.05 20.29 1.34
N GLN A 142 -5.81 20.77 1.28
CA GLN A 142 -4.62 19.99 0.95
C GLN A 142 -4.45 18.73 1.81
N ASP A 143 -4.62 18.87 3.12
CA ASP A 143 -4.38 17.75 4.03
C ASP A 143 -5.37 16.60 3.78
N ALA A 144 -6.65 16.91 3.63
CA ALA A 144 -7.68 15.90 3.34
C ALA A 144 -7.47 15.24 1.95
N LEU A 145 -7.11 16.04 0.93
CA LEU A 145 -6.81 15.51 -0.40
C LEU A 145 -5.57 14.61 -0.38
N CYS A 146 -4.52 15.03 0.35
CA CYS A 146 -3.31 14.22 0.47
C CYS A 146 -3.58 12.90 1.20
N GLU A 147 -4.39 12.89 2.25
CA GLU A 147 -4.79 11.67 2.95
C GLU A 147 -5.49 10.70 2.00
N GLU A 148 -6.50 11.15 1.26
CA GLU A 148 -7.22 10.34 0.26
C GLU A 148 -6.29 9.79 -0.82
N ILE A 149 -5.36 10.61 -1.32
CA ILE A 149 -4.41 10.22 -2.37
C ILE A 149 -3.39 9.22 -1.84
N ILE A 150 -2.85 9.45 -0.63
CA ILE A 150 -1.92 8.54 0.04
C ILE A 150 -2.55 7.16 0.21
N ASP A 151 -3.79 7.08 0.67
CA ASP A 151 -4.48 5.81 0.86
C ASP A 151 -4.57 5.00 -0.45
N LYS A 152 -4.88 5.66 -1.57
CA LYS A 152 -4.93 5.04 -2.89
C LYS A 152 -3.56 4.54 -3.35
N ILE A 153 -2.52 5.38 -3.23
CA ILE A 153 -1.15 5.01 -3.63
C ILE A 153 -0.63 3.85 -2.78
N VAL A 154 -0.86 3.90 -1.47
CA VAL A 154 -0.44 2.85 -0.53
C VAL A 154 -1.15 1.53 -0.84
N GLU A 155 -2.44 1.57 -1.19
CA GLU A 155 -3.19 0.39 -1.63
C GLU A 155 -2.58 -0.21 -2.90
N ASP A 156 -2.36 0.60 -3.93
CA ASP A 156 -1.84 0.15 -5.23
C ASP A 156 -0.43 -0.44 -5.10
N VAL A 157 0.47 0.23 -4.37
CA VAL A 157 1.84 -0.27 -4.14
C VAL A 157 1.83 -1.54 -3.30
N PHE A 158 1.02 -1.60 -2.25
CA PHE A 158 0.88 -2.80 -1.41
C PHE A 158 0.39 -4.00 -2.23
N ASN A 159 -0.64 -3.79 -3.05
CA ASN A 159 -1.18 -4.83 -3.92
C ASN A 159 -0.15 -5.31 -4.96
N ALA A 160 0.63 -4.38 -5.53
CA ALA A 160 1.69 -4.74 -6.45
C ALA A 160 2.86 -5.48 -5.79
N SER A 161 3.10 -5.25 -4.48
CA SER A 161 4.25 -5.82 -3.75
C SER A 161 3.95 -7.18 -3.13
N VAL A 162 2.92 -7.28 -2.29
CA VAL A 162 2.70 -8.45 -1.43
C VAL A 162 1.32 -9.08 -1.54
N ALA A 163 0.40 -8.49 -2.30
CA ALA A 163 -0.96 -9.00 -2.51
C ALA A 163 -1.19 -9.39 -3.99
N LYS A 164 -0.23 -10.08 -4.60
CA LYS A 164 -0.37 -10.55 -6.00
C LYS A 164 -1.51 -11.57 -6.07
N TRP A 165 -2.53 -11.23 -6.84
CA TRP A 165 -3.67 -12.09 -7.19
C TRP A 165 -3.45 -12.75 -8.54
#